data_015861958b331dcac42abbf6d42c335c
#
_entry.id   015861958b331dcac42abbf6d42c335c
#
_cell.length_a   1.000
_cell.length_b   1.000
_cell.length_c   1.000
_cell.angle_alpha   90.00
_cell.angle_beta   90.00
_cell.angle_gamma   90.00
#
_symmetry.space_group_name_H-M   'P 1'
#
loop_
_entity.id
_entity.type
_entity.pdbx_description
1 polymer ?
#
loop_
_entity_poly.entity_id
_entity_poly.type
_entity_poly.pdbx_seq_one_letter_code
_entity_poly.pdbx_strand_id
1 'polypeptide(L)'
;MDNYIEVKERVAVNQTEDDCIVLNYDDKVLREFGEKKDLKPKVIFFSSTQTLKEGMYLDGDMMIYAHDGKKEEVLNVKTDMQLLGKHNHENVMAAVARSIRMGVPMDLIRKAVKEFKAVEHRIEFVLERSGVRYYNDSKGTNPDAAIQAIRAMPGPTVLIAGGYDKHSEYDEWIEAFGSTIKYLVLIGQTSKAIADCCEKHGFTNYEFATSMEEAVEKCASHAKPGE
;
A
#
# COMPACT_ATOMS: atom_id res chain seq x y z
N MET A 1 -12.65 -12.19 15.24
CA MET A 1 -11.22 -12.01 14.86
C MET A 1 -10.44 -13.31 15.04
N ASP A 2 -10.52 -13.98 16.19
CA ASP A 2 -9.72 -15.17 16.54
C ASP A 2 -9.84 -16.34 15.55
N ASN A 3 -11.05 -16.67 15.13
CA ASN A 3 -11.27 -17.71 14.10
C ASN A 3 -10.59 -17.38 12.75
N TYR A 4 -10.52 -16.08 12.37
CA TYR A 4 -9.82 -15.66 11.16
C TYR A 4 -8.31 -15.85 11.29
N ILE A 5 -7.73 -15.49 12.45
CA ILE A 5 -6.32 -15.67 12.75
C ILE A 5 -5.96 -17.15 12.70
N GLU A 6 -6.71 -18.01 13.41
CA GLU A 6 -6.50 -19.45 13.41
C GLU A 6 -6.51 -20.06 12.02
N VAL A 7 -7.48 -19.68 11.17
CA VAL A 7 -7.55 -20.15 9.78
C VAL A 7 -6.35 -19.71 8.96
N LYS A 8 -5.84 -18.47 9.18
CA LYS A 8 -4.65 -17.97 8.48
C LYS A 8 -3.36 -18.65 8.94
N GLU A 9 -3.21 -18.92 10.23
CA GLU A 9 -2.06 -19.64 10.78
C GLU A 9 -1.93 -21.08 10.25
N ARG A 10 -3.03 -21.67 9.78
CA ARG A 10 -3.01 -23.00 9.14
C ARG A 10 -2.12 -23.10 7.91
N VAL A 11 -1.68 -21.99 7.34
CA VAL A 11 -0.70 -21.98 6.25
C VAL A 11 0.59 -22.72 6.62
N ALA A 12 0.96 -22.74 7.89
CA ALA A 12 2.17 -23.38 8.37
C ALA A 12 2.01 -24.87 8.79
N VAL A 13 0.79 -25.39 8.86
CA VAL A 13 0.51 -26.74 9.42
C VAL A 13 1.26 -27.85 8.68
N ASN A 14 1.40 -27.73 7.36
CA ASN A 14 2.08 -28.74 6.54
C ASN A 14 3.53 -28.36 6.19
N GLN A 15 4.04 -27.26 6.74
CA GLN A 15 5.42 -26.82 6.52
C GLN A 15 6.38 -27.58 7.43
N THR A 16 7.61 -27.73 6.94
CA THR A 16 8.72 -28.42 7.60
C THR A 16 9.87 -27.46 7.89
N GLU A 17 10.95 -27.92 8.46
CA GLU A 17 12.18 -27.14 8.72
C GLU A 17 12.90 -26.70 7.41
N ASP A 18 12.61 -27.35 6.29
CA ASP A 18 13.16 -26.98 4.98
C ASP A 18 12.39 -25.81 4.33
N ASP A 19 11.17 -25.56 4.80
CA ASP A 19 10.31 -24.50 4.32
C ASP A 19 10.66 -23.14 4.96
N CYS A 20 10.04 -22.07 4.44
CA CYS A 20 10.10 -20.77 5.07
C CYS A 20 8.75 -20.06 5.04
N ILE A 21 8.54 -19.23 6.05
CA ILE A 21 7.41 -18.33 6.11
C ILE A 21 7.93 -16.90 6.27
N VAL A 22 7.35 -15.97 5.51
CA VAL A 22 7.73 -14.55 5.56
C VAL A 22 6.59 -13.78 6.23
N LEU A 23 6.90 -13.07 7.32
CA LEU A 23 5.92 -12.42 8.19
C LEU A 23 6.25 -10.94 8.44
N ASN A 24 5.21 -10.12 8.52
CA ASN A 24 5.35 -8.71 8.90
C ASN A 24 5.60 -8.58 10.41
N TYR A 25 6.77 -8.08 10.79
CA TYR A 25 7.14 -7.86 12.19
C TYR A 25 6.38 -6.69 12.83
N ASP A 26 5.92 -5.74 12.03
CA ASP A 26 5.15 -4.58 12.51
C ASP A 26 3.73 -4.97 12.94
N ASP A 27 3.20 -6.09 12.41
CA ASP A 27 1.93 -6.66 12.85
C ASP A 27 2.15 -7.55 14.09
N LYS A 28 1.49 -7.18 15.20
CA LYS A 28 1.64 -7.88 16.47
C LYS A 28 1.25 -9.36 16.38
N VAL A 29 0.16 -9.68 15.69
CA VAL A 29 -0.34 -11.06 15.56
C VAL A 29 0.63 -11.92 14.77
N LEU A 30 1.14 -11.40 13.64
CA LEU A 30 2.10 -12.11 12.79
C LEU A 30 3.45 -12.27 13.50
N ARG A 31 3.88 -11.28 14.27
CA ARG A 31 5.10 -11.38 15.06
C ARG A 31 4.98 -12.46 16.14
N GLU A 32 3.91 -12.43 16.94
CA GLU A 32 3.65 -13.45 17.97
C GLU A 32 3.54 -14.85 17.37
N PHE A 33 2.93 -14.97 16.19
CA PHE A 33 2.88 -16.23 15.44
C PHE A 33 4.27 -16.72 15.05
N GLY A 34 5.10 -15.86 14.45
CA GLY A 34 6.44 -16.23 14.00
C GLY A 34 7.44 -16.52 15.15
N GLU A 35 7.15 -16.05 16.38
CA GLU A 35 7.96 -16.31 17.57
C GLU A 35 7.55 -17.59 18.31
N LYS A 36 6.51 -18.32 17.86
CA LYS A 36 6.09 -19.60 18.46
C LYS A 36 7.22 -20.64 18.35
N LYS A 37 7.55 -21.28 19.48
CA LYS A 37 8.65 -22.27 19.55
C LYS A 37 8.40 -23.57 18.80
N ASP A 38 7.16 -23.90 18.54
CA ASP A 38 6.71 -25.11 17.85
C ASP A 38 6.49 -24.89 16.34
N LEU A 39 6.73 -23.66 15.86
CA LEU A 39 6.66 -23.35 14.44
C LEU A 39 7.85 -23.97 13.70
N LYS A 40 7.58 -24.89 12.78
CA LYS A 40 8.61 -25.67 12.07
C LYS A 40 9.37 -24.89 10.98
N PRO A 41 8.69 -24.13 10.09
CA PRO A 41 9.40 -23.42 9.02
C PRO A 41 10.31 -22.33 9.55
N LYS A 42 11.36 -22.03 8.79
CA LYS A 42 12.21 -20.87 9.06
C LYS A 42 11.43 -19.59 8.90
N VAL A 43 11.38 -18.76 9.93
CA VAL A 43 10.70 -17.46 9.87
C VAL A 43 11.66 -16.41 9.35
N ILE A 44 11.23 -15.65 8.34
CA ILE A 44 11.90 -14.44 7.87
C ILE A 44 10.95 -13.28 8.15
N PHE A 45 11.34 -12.41 9.05
CA PHE A 45 10.59 -11.20 9.30
C PHE A 45 10.96 -10.07 8.34
N PHE A 46 9.97 -9.22 8.03
CA PHE A 46 10.22 -7.92 7.45
C PHE A 46 9.55 -6.81 8.26
N SER A 47 10.14 -5.63 8.25
CA SER A 47 9.62 -4.45 8.94
C SER A 47 9.88 -3.18 8.13
N SER A 48 8.89 -2.33 8.05
CA SER A 48 9.02 -0.99 7.46
C SER A 48 9.21 0.12 8.51
N THR A 49 9.16 -0.24 9.79
CA THR A 49 9.25 0.73 10.91
C THR A 49 10.38 0.44 11.89
N GLN A 50 10.94 -0.76 11.90
CA GLN A 50 11.92 -1.19 12.88
C GLN A 50 13.15 -1.81 12.20
N THR A 51 14.33 -1.55 12.75
CA THR A 51 15.57 -2.23 12.36
C THR A 51 15.58 -3.66 12.91
N LEU A 52 15.77 -4.63 12.05
CA LEU A 52 15.85 -6.04 12.44
C LEU A 52 17.31 -6.52 12.47
N LYS A 53 17.62 -7.42 13.40
CA LYS A 53 18.93 -8.12 13.44
C LYS A 53 19.04 -9.19 12.36
N GLU A 54 17.91 -9.84 12.06
CA GLU A 54 17.73 -10.85 11.02
C GLU A 54 16.44 -10.57 10.26
N GLY A 55 16.46 -10.62 8.92
CA GLY A 55 15.30 -10.36 8.06
C GLY A 55 15.46 -9.13 7.17
N MET A 56 14.33 -8.62 6.69
CA MET A 56 14.29 -7.45 5.80
C MET A 56 13.79 -6.22 6.56
N TYR A 57 14.39 -5.05 6.33
CA TYR A 57 13.86 -3.80 6.92
C TYR A 57 14.21 -2.58 6.08
N LEU A 58 13.54 -1.46 6.36
CA LEU A 58 13.87 -0.18 5.77
C LEU A 58 14.78 0.62 6.71
N ASP A 59 15.88 1.13 6.17
CA ASP A 59 16.75 2.14 6.79
C ASP A 59 16.64 3.42 5.95
N GLY A 60 15.79 4.33 6.39
CA GLY A 60 15.35 5.44 5.55
C GLY A 60 14.64 4.91 4.29
N ASP A 61 15.18 5.24 3.13
CA ASP A 61 14.67 4.77 1.84
C ASP A 61 15.38 3.51 1.31
N MET A 62 16.37 2.99 2.06
CA MET A 62 17.14 1.81 1.68
C MET A 62 16.53 0.54 2.27
N MET A 63 16.23 -0.43 1.43
CA MET A 63 15.83 -1.78 1.84
C MET A 63 17.08 -2.60 2.16
N ILE A 64 17.14 -3.10 3.39
CA ILE A 64 18.29 -3.87 3.92
C ILE A 64 17.88 -5.32 4.15
N TYR A 65 18.72 -6.24 3.76
CA TYR A 65 18.66 -7.63 4.17
C TYR A 65 19.73 -7.92 5.22
N ALA A 66 19.31 -8.19 6.46
CA ALA A 66 20.18 -8.55 7.55
C ALA A 66 20.17 -10.08 7.74
N HIS A 67 21.35 -10.70 7.69
CA HIS A 67 21.52 -12.15 7.86
C HIS A 67 22.94 -12.49 8.33
N ASP A 68 23.09 -13.47 9.20
CA ASP A 68 24.38 -13.96 9.67
C ASP A 68 25.30 -12.83 10.18
N GLY A 69 24.74 -11.85 10.87
CA GLY A 69 25.45 -10.67 11.37
C GLY A 69 25.92 -9.68 10.29
N LYS A 70 25.52 -9.86 9.03
CA LYS A 70 25.80 -8.96 7.90
C LYS A 70 24.58 -8.16 7.55
N LYS A 71 24.80 -7.02 6.89
CA LYS A 71 23.76 -6.17 6.30
C LYS A 71 24.07 -5.97 4.83
N GLU A 72 23.12 -6.32 3.99
CA GLU A 72 23.22 -6.13 2.55
C GLU A 72 22.18 -5.12 2.08
N GLU A 73 22.63 -4.07 1.40
CA GLU A 73 21.74 -3.13 0.73
C GLU A 73 21.11 -3.80 -0.48
N VAL A 74 19.78 -3.85 -0.51
CA VAL A 74 19.03 -4.50 -1.59
C VAL A 74 18.69 -3.51 -2.69
N LEU A 75 17.94 -2.46 -2.37
CA LEU A 75 17.50 -1.42 -3.31
C LEU A 75 16.98 -0.19 -2.55
N ASN A 76 16.96 0.96 -3.25
CA ASN A 76 16.34 2.16 -2.74
C ASN A 76 14.88 2.21 -3.21
N VAL A 77 13.93 2.29 -2.27
CA VAL A 77 12.48 2.22 -2.57
C VAL A 77 11.97 3.42 -3.36
N LYS A 78 12.67 4.57 -3.33
CA LYS A 78 12.28 5.76 -4.10
C LYS A 78 12.83 5.80 -5.52
N THR A 79 14.03 5.27 -5.73
CA THR A 79 14.72 5.37 -7.02
C THR A 79 14.67 4.10 -7.85
N ASP A 80 14.55 2.94 -7.18
CA ASP A 80 14.61 1.63 -7.84
C ASP A 80 13.25 0.92 -7.91
N MET A 81 12.19 1.54 -7.37
CA MET A 81 10.82 1.01 -7.45
C MET A 81 9.91 1.99 -8.18
N GLN A 82 8.96 1.44 -8.95
CA GLN A 82 7.89 2.21 -9.59
C GLN A 82 6.58 2.20 -8.76
N LEU A 83 6.54 1.43 -7.68
CA LEU A 83 5.38 1.27 -6.82
C LEU A 83 5.38 2.32 -5.71
N LEU A 84 4.26 3.01 -5.50
CA LEU A 84 4.09 4.00 -4.47
C LEU A 84 3.48 3.41 -3.19
N GLY A 85 3.88 3.99 -2.05
CA GLY A 85 3.27 3.73 -0.76
C GLY A 85 3.93 2.63 0.06
N LYS A 86 3.88 2.83 1.38
CA LYS A 86 4.48 1.95 2.39
C LYS A 86 4.08 0.47 2.22
N HIS A 87 2.79 0.22 1.97
CA HIS A 87 2.28 -1.13 1.78
C HIS A 87 2.92 -1.86 0.59
N ASN A 88 3.29 -1.13 -0.47
CA ASN A 88 4.02 -1.71 -1.59
C ASN A 88 5.48 -1.97 -1.27
N HIS A 89 6.13 -1.13 -0.45
CA HIS A 89 7.46 -1.43 0.08
C HIS A 89 7.45 -2.72 0.89
N GLU A 90 6.44 -2.92 1.73
CA GLU A 90 6.24 -4.13 2.53
C GLU A 90 6.01 -5.36 1.65
N ASN A 91 5.17 -5.25 0.61
CA ASN A 91 4.95 -6.32 -0.36
C ASN A 91 6.25 -6.72 -1.09
N VAL A 92 7.06 -5.73 -1.48
CA VAL A 92 8.34 -5.98 -2.14
C VAL A 92 9.34 -6.61 -1.16
N MET A 93 9.42 -6.16 0.10
CA MET A 93 10.25 -6.81 1.12
C MET A 93 9.89 -8.29 1.29
N ALA A 94 8.60 -8.60 1.36
CA ALA A 94 8.14 -9.98 1.46
C ALA A 94 8.51 -10.83 0.24
N ALA A 95 8.34 -10.26 -0.96
CA ALA A 95 8.70 -10.93 -2.21
C ALA A 95 10.21 -11.15 -2.33
N VAL A 96 11.03 -10.15 -1.98
CA VAL A 96 12.50 -10.22 -1.99
C VAL A 96 12.99 -11.27 -1.00
N ALA A 97 12.51 -11.24 0.26
CA ALA A 97 12.88 -12.21 1.29
C ALA A 97 12.60 -13.65 0.84
N ARG A 98 11.44 -13.88 0.23
CA ARG A 98 11.08 -15.18 -0.32
C ARG A 98 11.99 -15.57 -1.49
N SER A 99 12.30 -14.65 -2.42
CA SER A 99 13.14 -14.91 -3.58
C SER A 99 14.57 -15.27 -3.17
N ILE A 100 15.14 -14.55 -2.19
CA ILE A 100 16.45 -14.87 -1.62
C ILE A 100 16.45 -16.29 -1.06
N ARG A 101 15.41 -16.65 -0.30
CA ARG A 101 15.31 -18.01 0.28
C ARG A 101 15.19 -19.11 -0.77
N MET A 102 14.61 -18.79 -1.93
CA MET A 102 14.54 -19.69 -3.09
C MET A 102 15.86 -19.75 -3.90
N GLY A 103 16.90 -19.03 -3.50
CA GLY A 103 18.19 -19.00 -4.16
C GLY A 103 18.25 -18.15 -5.43
N VAL A 104 17.30 -17.23 -5.61
CA VAL A 104 17.34 -16.29 -6.75
C VAL A 104 18.49 -15.31 -6.53
N PRO A 105 19.39 -15.13 -7.51
CA PRO A 105 20.50 -14.16 -7.42
C PRO A 105 20.00 -12.73 -7.18
N MET A 106 20.69 -11.98 -6.33
CA MET A 106 20.30 -10.64 -5.91
C MET A 106 20.20 -9.64 -7.09
N ASP A 107 21.07 -9.76 -8.08
CA ASP A 107 21.03 -8.92 -9.29
C ASP A 107 19.75 -9.13 -10.11
N LEU A 108 19.26 -10.37 -10.19
CA LEU A 108 17.99 -10.68 -10.85
C LEU A 108 16.81 -10.16 -10.05
N ILE A 109 16.86 -10.25 -8.71
CA ILE A 109 15.83 -9.68 -7.82
C ILE A 109 15.77 -8.16 -8.03
N ARG A 110 16.89 -7.45 -7.96
CA ARG A 110 16.97 -6.01 -8.18
C ARG A 110 16.42 -5.60 -9.55
N LYS A 111 16.79 -6.34 -10.58
CA LYS A 111 16.30 -6.10 -11.94
C LYS A 111 14.78 -6.26 -12.02
N ALA A 112 14.26 -7.37 -11.50
CA ALA A 112 12.82 -7.64 -11.51
C ALA A 112 12.01 -6.57 -10.78
N VAL A 113 12.46 -6.13 -9.60
CA VAL A 113 11.79 -5.08 -8.83
C VAL A 113 11.81 -3.74 -9.59
N LYS A 114 12.94 -3.39 -10.20
CA LYS A 114 13.09 -2.14 -10.97
C LYS A 114 12.19 -2.09 -12.20
N GLU A 115 12.00 -3.21 -12.87
CA GLU A 115 11.16 -3.34 -14.06
C GLU A 115 9.67 -3.54 -13.73
N PHE A 116 9.35 -3.89 -12.47
CA PHE A 116 7.98 -4.19 -12.07
C PHE A 116 7.14 -2.92 -11.98
N LYS A 117 6.07 -2.88 -12.78
CA LYS A 117 5.10 -1.79 -12.80
C LYS A 117 3.93 -2.08 -11.87
N ALA A 118 3.21 -1.04 -11.44
CA ALA A 118 1.98 -1.20 -10.70
C ALA A 118 0.99 -2.11 -11.45
N VAL A 119 0.26 -2.92 -10.68
CA VAL A 119 -0.84 -3.69 -11.24
C VAL A 119 -1.90 -2.71 -11.72
N GLU A 120 -2.43 -2.96 -12.91
CA GLU A 120 -3.50 -2.16 -13.52
C GLU A 120 -4.62 -1.86 -12.52
N HIS A 121 -5.05 -0.60 -12.46
CA HIS A 121 -6.07 -0.07 -11.56
C HIS A 121 -5.70 -0.04 -10.05
N ARG A 122 -4.43 -0.23 -9.67
CA ARG A 122 -3.99 -0.11 -8.28
C ARG A 122 -2.87 0.91 -8.13
N ILE A 123 -3.23 2.14 -7.79
CA ILE A 123 -2.35 3.32 -7.73
C ILE A 123 -1.48 3.38 -9.00
N GLU A 124 -2.10 3.03 -10.12
CA GLU A 124 -1.47 2.95 -11.42
C GLU A 124 -1.17 4.36 -11.94
N PHE A 125 0.10 4.64 -12.21
CA PHE A 125 0.44 5.87 -12.92
C PHE A 125 -0.05 5.77 -14.37
N VAL A 126 -0.98 6.65 -14.77
CA VAL A 126 -1.57 6.65 -16.09
C VAL A 126 -0.78 7.55 -17.03
N LEU A 127 -0.62 8.83 -16.66
CA LEU A 127 0.10 9.82 -17.46
C LEU A 127 0.43 11.07 -16.63
N GLU A 128 1.30 11.90 -17.18
CA GLU A 128 1.50 13.28 -16.74
C GLU A 128 1.10 14.23 -17.87
N ARG A 129 0.27 15.24 -17.56
CA ARG A 129 -0.14 16.26 -18.49
C ARG A 129 -0.09 17.64 -17.83
N SER A 130 0.60 18.58 -18.46
CA SER A 130 0.76 19.95 -17.92
C SER A 130 1.31 20.00 -16.51
N GLY A 131 2.22 19.06 -16.14
CA GLY A 131 2.80 18.95 -14.81
C GLY A 131 1.87 18.35 -13.75
N VAL A 132 0.68 17.85 -14.12
CA VAL A 132 -0.25 17.12 -13.26
C VAL A 132 -0.12 15.63 -13.53
N ARG A 133 0.04 14.84 -12.46
CA ARG A 133 0.14 13.37 -12.54
C ARG A 133 -1.21 12.72 -12.29
N TYR A 134 -1.60 11.82 -13.16
CA TYR A 134 -2.87 11.09 -13.08
C TYR A 134 -2.62 9.66 -12.65
N TYR A 135 -3.35 9.24 -11.62
CA TYR A 135 -3.29 7.88 -11.08
C TYR A 135 -4.66 7.22 -11.11
N ASN A 136 -4.70 5.92 -11.41
CA ASN A 136 -5.90 5.11 -11.38
C ASN A 136 -5.83 4.11 -10.22
N ASP A 137 -6.73 4.26 -9.25
CA ASP A 137 -6.89 3.33 -8.12
C ASP A 137 -8.32 2.77 -8.03
N SER A 138 -8.95 2.52 -9.17
CA SER A 138 -10.32 1.98 -9.21
C SER A 138 -10.46 0.61 -8.54
N LYS A 139 -9.35 -0.07 -8.21
CA LYS A 139 -9.28 -1.28 -7.39
C LYS A 139 -9.39 -1.00 -5.88
N GLY A 140 -9.27 0.24 -5.44
CA GLY A 140 -9.49 0.70 -4.07
C GLY A 140 -10.98 0.71 -3.72
N THR A 141 -11.60 -0.47 -3.59
CA THR A 141 -13.07 -0.65 -3.47
C THR A 141 -13.59 -0.67 -2.04
N ASN A 142 -12.78 -0.29 -1.06
CA ASN A 142 -13.15 -0.16 0.35
C ASN A 142 -12.35 0.99 1.01
N PRO A 143 -12.83 1.52 2.16
CA PRO A 143 -12.17 2.64 2.84
C PRO A 143 -10.70 2.37 3.19
N ASP A 144 -10.34 1.18 3.67
CA ASP A 144 -8.96 0.85 4.05
C ASP A 144 -8.00 0.97 2.86
N ALA A 145 -8.38 0.42 1.70
CA ALA A 145 -7.59 0.53 0.49
C ALA A 145 -7.47 1.99 0.03
N ALA A 146 -8.55 2.76 0.09
CA ALA A 146 -8.56 4.17 -0.26
C ALA A 146 -7.70 5.02 0.69
N ILE A 147 -7.66 4.71 1.99
CA ILE A 147 -6.75 5.33 2.96
C ILE A 147 -5.29 5.06 2.57
N GLN A 148 -4.95 3.84 2.20
CA GLN A 148 -3.58 3.52 1.76
C GLN A 148 -3.20 4.25 0.48
N ALA A 149 -4.14 4.40 -0.46
CA ALA A 149 -3.92 5.18 -1.68
C ALA A 149 -3.64 6.66 -1.37
N ILE A 150 -4.43 7.29 -0.49
CA ILE A 150 -4.20 8.68 -0.05
C ILE A 150 -2.81 8.84 0.56
N ARG A 151 -2.43 7.93 1.47
CA ARG A 151 -1.12 7.95 2.14
C ARG A 151 0.06 7.70 1.20
N ALA A 152 -0.19 7.09 0.04
CA ALA A 152 0.81 6.83 -0.98
C ALA A 152 1.04 8.03 -1.91
N MET A 153 0.14 9.01 -1.94
CA MET A 153 0.28 10.15 -2.84
C MET A 153 1.47 11.02 -2.46
N PRO A 154 2.28 11.42 -3.44
CA PRO A 154 3.51 12.17 -3.20
C PRO A 154 3.29 13.66 -2.90
N GLY A 155 2.07 14.16 -3.00
CA GLY A 155 1.73 15.57 -2.81
C GLY A 155 0.24 15.85 -2.80
N PRO A 156 -0.14 17.13 -2.85
CA PRO A 156 -1.54 17.53 -2.87
C PRO A 156 -2.28 16.89 -4.04
N THR A 157 -3.46 16.38 -3.76
CA THR A 157 -4.21 15.53 -4.68
C THR A 157 -5.65 16.00 -4.81
N VAL A 158 -6.16 16.01 -6.05
CA VAL A 158 -7.60 16.11 -6.36
C VAL A 158 -8.11 14.70 -6.58
N LEU A 159 -9.13 14.29 -5.83
CA LEU A 159 -9.59 12.91 -5.79
C LEU A 159 -10.97 12.75 -6.40
N ILE A 160 -11.16 11.75 -7.26
CA ILE A 160 -12.49 11.26 -7.66
C ILE A 160 -12.85 10.11 -6.72
N ALA A 161 -14.01 10.19 -6.09
CA ALA A 161 -14.49 9.13 -5.21
C ALA A 161 -15.99 8.90 -5.31
N GLY A 162 -16.40 7.71 -4.85
CA GLY A 162 -17.79 7.28 -4.87
C GLY A 162 -17.97 5.96 -5.62
N GLY A 163 -19.20 5.61 -5.90
CA GLY A 163 -19.52 4.37 -6.60
C GLY A 163 -20.74 3.67 -6.02
N TYR A 164 -20.71 2.34 -6.04
CA TYR A 164 -21.77 1.49 -5.52
C TYR A 164 -21.72 1.44 -3.98
N ASP A 165 -22.90 1.53 -3.33
CA ASP A 165 -22.99 1.49 -1.89
C ASP A 165 -22.82 0.06 -1.34
N LYS A 166 -21.79 -0.11 -0.52
CA LYS A 166 -21.49 -1.35 0.23
C LYS A 166 -21.75 -1.18 1.73
N HIS A 167 -22.46 -0.12 2.12
CA HIS A 167 -22.69 0.23 3.52
C HIS A 167 -21.40 0.46 4.32
N SER A 168 -20.42 1.10 3.67
CA SER A 168 -19.15 1.43 4.31
C SER A 168 -19.28 2.70 5.16
N GLU A 169 -18.50 2.77 6.23
CA GLU A 169 -18.29 3.98 7.01
C GLU A 169 -17.15 4.80 6.40
N TYR A 170 -17.24 6.12 6.40
CA TYR A 170 -16.30 7.00 5.72
C TYR A 170 -15.50 7.90 6.68
N ASP A 171 -15.77 7.86 7.97
CA ASP A 171 -15.17 8.76 8.97
C ASP A 171 -13.64 8.67 8.95
N GLU A 172 -13.07 7.46 9.13
CA GLU A 172 -11.62 7.25 9.13
C GLU A 172 -10.97 7.61 7.79
N TRP A 173 -11.69 7.37 6.68
CA TRP A 173 -11.20 7.72 5.35
C TRP A 173 -11.10 9.22 5.15
N ILE A 174 -12.09 10.01 5.61
CA ILE A 174 -12.05 11.47 5.52
C ILE A 174 -11.01 12.05 6.48
N GLU A 175 -10.86 11.50 7.68
CA GLU A 175 -9.77 11.87 8.60
C GLU A 175 -8.38 11.68 7.99
N ALA A 176 -8.23 10.66 7.12
CA ALA A 176 -6.97 10.41 6.42
C ALA A 176 -6.65 11.44 5.31
N PHE A 177 -7.57 12.33 4.95
CA PHE A 177 -7.33 13.36 3.93
C PHE A 177 -6.17 14.29 4.31
N GLY A 178 -6.12 14.73 5.56
CA GLY A 178 -5.06 15.61 6.08
C GLY A 178 -4.80 16.79 5.15
N SER A 179 -3.54 17.00 4.81
CA SER A 179 -3.10 18.00 3.80
C SER A 179 -2.99 17.41 2.39
N THR A 180 -3.22 16.10 2.22
CA THR A 180 -3.04 15.41 0.93
C THR A 180 -4.23 15.67 0.00
N ILE A 181 -5.45 15.48 0.46
CA ILE A 181 -6.63 15.72 -0.37
C ILE A 181 -7.08 17.17 -0.26
N LYS A 182 -6.89 17.93 -1.32
CA LYS A 182 -7.27 19.34 -1.36
C LYS A 182 -8.66 19.58 -1.97
N TYR A 183 -9.12 18.68 -2.80
CA TYR A 183 -10.43 18.76 -3.46
C TYR A 183 -10.96 17.37 -3.79
N LEU A 184 -12.29 17.22 -3.75
CA LEU A 184 -12.96 15.92 -3.97
C LEU A 184 -14.05 16.08 -5.03
N VAL A 185 -14.09 15.21 -6.01
CA VAL A 185 -15.18 15.10 -6.98
C VAL A 185 -15.93 13.80 -6.74
N LEU A 186 -17.21 13.91 -6.42
CA LEU A 186 -18.06 12.81 -5.97
C LEU A 186 -18.97 12.29 -7.08
N ILE A 187 -18.98 10.97 -7.28
CA ILE A 187 -19.75 10.29 -8.32
C ILE A 187 -20.45 9.04 -7.78
N GLY A 188 -21.60 8.68 -8.35
CA GLY A 188 -22.32 7.44 -8.06
C GLY A 188 -23.17 7.49 -6.81
N GLN A 189 -23.64 6.31 -6.36
CA GLN A 189 -24.65 6.18 -5.31
C GLN A 189 -24.20 6.71 -3.94
N THR A 190 -22.92 6.56 -3.62
CA THR A 190 -22.36 6.93 -2.31
C THR A 190 -22.01 8.41 -2.20
N SER A 191 -22.10 9.17 -3.30
CA SER A 191 -21.65 10.57 -3.37
C SER A 191 -22.27 11.45 -2.27
N LYS A 192 -23.58 11.30 -2.00
CA LYS A 192 -24.25 12.08 -0.95
C LYS A 192 -23.79 11.66 0.46
N ALA A 193 -23.70 10.37 0.75
CA ALA A 193 -23.25 9.88 2.05
C ALA A 193 -21.82 10.34 2.36
N ILE A 194 -20.95 10.34 1.34
CA ILE A 194 -19.59 10.86 1.47
C ILE A 194 -19.60 12.37 1.71
N ALA A 195 -20.40 13.14 0.99
CA ALA A 195 -20.53 14.58 1.18
C ALA A 195 -21.01 14.93 2.60
N ASP A 196 -22.06 14.27 3.09
CA ASP A 196 -22.59 14.46 4.45
C ASP A 196 -21.50 14.15 5.51
N CYS A 197 -20.68 13.12 5.29
CA CYS A 197 -19.57 12.79 6.16
C CYS A 197 -18.41 13.82 6.04
N CYS A 198 -18.12 14.34 4.85
CA CYS A 198 -17.17 15.43 4.65
C CYS A 198 -17.55 16.67 5.47
N GLU A 199 -18.82 17.08 5.41
CA GLU A 199 -19.34 18.23 6.17
C GLU A 199 -19.21 18.01 7.69
N LYS A 200 -19.52 16.80 8.18
CA LYS A 200 -19.36 16.42 9.58
C LYS A 200 -17.92 16.61 10.07
N HIS A 201 -16.93 16.33 9.21
CA HIS A 201 -15.49 16.49 9.49
C HIS A 201 -14.93 17.86 9.06
N GLY A 202 -15.76 18.79 8.60
CA GLY A 202 -15.37 20.14 8.20
C GLY A 202 -14.63 20.23 6.86
N PHE A 203 -14.71 19.18 6.03
CA PHE A 203 -14.16 19.20 4.67
C PHE A 203 -15.25 19.64 3.68
N THR A 204 -15.13 20.86 3.15
CA THR A 204 -16.14 21.50 2.28
C THR A 204 -15.70 21.67 0.83
N ASN A 205 -14.46 21.26 0.49
CA ASN A 205 -13.90 21.41 -0.85
C ASN A 205 -14.30 20.22 -1.75
N TYR A 206 -15.57 20.11 -2.09
CA TYR A 206 -16.06 19.05 -2.96
C TYR A 206 -17.13 19.54 -3.93
N GLU A 207 -17.33 18.78 -4.99
CA GLU A 207 -18.45 18.92 -5.92
C GLU A 207 -18.90 17.55 -6.47
N PHE A 208 -20.09 17.53 -7.08
CA PHE A 208 -20.66 16.32 -7.66
C PHE A 208 -20.42 16.27 -9.17
N ALA A 209 -20.29 15.06 -9.69
CA ALA A 209 -20.29 14.78 -11.12
C ALA A 209 -21.30 13.67 -11.47
N THR A 210 -21.83 13.73 -12.68
CA THR A 210 -22.85 12.80 -13.17
C THR A 210 -22.26 11.69 -14.03
N SER A 211 -21.04 11.88 -14.54
CA SER A 211 -20.28 10.89 -15.32
C SER A 211 -18.79 10.90 -14.94
N MET A 212 -18.07 9.88 -15.35
CA MET A 212 -16.62 9.81 -15.12
C MET A 212 -15.88 10.88 -15.94
N GLU A 213 -16.35 11.15 -17.17
CA GLU A 213 -15.80 12.19 -18.02
C GLU A 213 -15.89 13.57 -17.35
N GLU A 214 -17.08 13.91 -16.83
CA GLU A 214 -17.30 15.14 -16.10
C GLU A 214 -16.42 15.20 -14.84
N ALA A 215 -16.29 14.09 -14.11
CA ALA A 215 -15.46 14.03 -12.91
C ALA A 215 -13.98 14.29 -13.24
N VAL A 216 -13.46 13.73 -14.32
CA VAL A 216 -12.09 13.96 -14.78
C VAL A 216 -11.88 15.42 -15.20
N GLU A 217 -12.82 16.01 -15.94
CA GLU A 217 -12.75 17.42 -16.36
C GLU A 217 -12.74 18.36 -15.16
N LYS A 218 -13.61 18.12 -14.17
CA LYS A 218 -13.65 18.88 -12.92
C LYS A 218 -12.34 18.74 -12.14
N CYS A 219 -11.85 17.53 -11.95
CA CYS A 219 -10.55 17.32 -11.32
C CYS A 219 -9.42 18.06 -12.04
N ALA A 220 -9.38 17.98 -13.36
CA ALA A 220 -8.37 18.68 -14.16
C ALA A 220 -8.44 20.21 -14.00
N SER A 221 -9.63 20.79 -13.78
CA SER A 221 -9.80 22.23 -13.56
C SER A 221 -9.28 22.70 -12.19
N HIS A 222 -9.28 21.82 -11.18
CA HIS A 222 -8.79 22.11 -9.83
C HIS A 222 -7.31 21.74 -9.62
N ALA A 223 -6.76 20.87 -10.47
CA ALA A 223 -5.39 20.41 -10.36
C ALA A 223 -4.37 21.48 -10.81
N LYS A 224 -3.21 21.51 -10.16
CA LYS A 224 -2.11 22.42 -10.47
C LYS A 224 -0.83 21.63 -10.78
N PRO A 225 0.10 22.20 -11.56
CA PRO A 225 1.39 21.57 -11.80
C PRO A 225 2.09 21.16 -10.50
N GLY A 226 2.60 19.93 -10.45
CA GLY A 226 3.23 19.35 -9.27
C GLY A 226 2.30 18.47 -8.41
N GLU A 227 1.03 18.38 -8.79
CA GLU A 227 0.01 17.58 -8.09
C GLU A 227 -0.31 16.27 -8.82
#